data_f5bf60a93db403cad5c43082979e6789
#
_entry.id   f5bf60a93db403cad5c43082979e6789
#
_cell.length_a   1.000
_cell.length_b   1.000
_cell.length_c   1.000
_cell.angle_alpha   90.00
_cell.angle_beta   90.00
_cell.angle_gamma   90.00
#
_symmetry.space_group_name_H-M   'P 1'
#
loop_
_entity.id
_entity.type
_entity.pdbx_description
1 polymer ?
#
loop_
_entity_poly.entity_id
_entity_poly.type
_entity_poly.pdbx_seq_one_letter_code
_entity_poly.pdbx_strand_id
1 'polypeptide(L)'
;MSKLDELIKELCPNGVEYKRLGEVCDFQNGFAFKSALFKENGEAILRITNISNGVINEEDLKYFLLDDYKEDLDNYIVSKNDIVIAMSGATTGKIGINNTSKKFYLNQRVGKFIPNIVKLNNRFLYHFLLSKSLEILKISSGSGAQPNLSTENIKNLVIPAPPLEVQEEIAKILDNYTKSVEELKEKLNAELITRKKQYSW
;
A
#
# COMPACT_ATOMS: atom_id res chain seq x y z
N MET A 1 20.68 24.70 -4.69
CA MET A 1 19.62 24.33 -3.72
C MET A 1 18.59 23.53 -4.52
N SER A 2 18.09 22.42 -4.01
CA SER A 2 17.07 21.66 -4.73
C SER A 2 15.71 22.36 -4.62
N LYS A 3 14.79 22.07 -5.52
CA LYS A 3 13.40 22.57 -5.42
C LYS A 3 12.76 22.21 -4.07
N LEU A 4 13.03 21.04 -3.56
CA LEU A 4 12.54 20.60 -2.24
C LEU A 4 13.09 21.47 -1.11
N ASP A 5 14.39 21.82 -1.14
CA ASP A 5 14.99 22.69 -0.13
C ASP A 5 14.35 24.10 -0.12
N GLU A 6 14.04 24.62 -1.31
CA GLU A 6 13.35 25.91 -1.45
C GLU A 6 11.94 25.87 -0.89
N LEU A 7 11.16 24.85 -1.23
CA LEU A 7 9.81 24.64 -0.70
C LEU A 7 9.79 24.47 0.82
N ILE A 8 10.71 23.67 1.37
CA ILE A 8 10.80 23.49 2.83
C ILE A 8 11.13 24.81 3.52
N LYS A 9 12.08 25.58 2.99
CA LYS A 9 12.47 26.87 3.57
C LYS A 9 11.34 27.89 3.54
N GLU A 10 10.54 27.90 2.46
CA GLU A 10 9.44 28.85 2.27
C GLU A 10 8.20 28.44 3.08
N LEU A 11 7.77 27.17 2.97
CA LEU A 11 6.49 26.69 3.49
C LEU A 11 6.57 26.05 4.88
N CYS A 12 7.78 25.71 5.33
CA CYS A 12 7.99 25.11 6.66
C CYS A 12 9.05 25.87 7.48
N PRO A 13 8.98 27.20 7.60
CA PRO A 13 10.03 28.00 8.30
C PRO A 13 10.17 27.65 9.78
N ASN A 14 9.13 27.10 10.39
CA ASN A 14 9.09 26.66 11.80
C ASN A 14 9.18 25.13 11.95
N GLY A 15 9.58 24.41 10.89
CA GLY A 15 9.61 22.95 10.85
C GLY A 15 8.33 22.32 10.34
N VAL A 16 8.27 21.00 10.38
CA VAL A 16 7.14 20.20 9.88
C VAL A 16 6.29 19.73 11.05
N GLU A 17 4.98 19.96 10.95
CA GLU A 17 4.00 19.43 11.91
C GLU A 17 3.88 17.90 11.77
N TYR A 18 3.68 17.21 12.89
CA TYR A 18 3.41 15.78 12.92
C TYR A 18 1.97 15.55 13.40
N LYS A 19 1.26 14.64 12.71
CA LYS A 19 -0.14 14.29 13.02
C LYS A 19 -0.29 12.80 13.21
N ARG A 20 -1.32 12.38 13.93
CA ARG A 20 -1.75 10.98 13.89
C ARG A 20 -2.37 10.70 12.53
N LEU A 21 -2.07 9.54 11.96
CA LEU A 21 -2.59 9.18 10.63
C LEU A 21 -4.12 9.28 10.57
N GLY A 22 -4.83 8.90 11.63
CA GLY A 22 -6.29 9.00 11.71
C GLY A 22 -6.87 10.43 11.66
N GLU A 23 -6.04 11.48 11.79
CA GLU A 23 -6.47 12.89 11.65
C GLU A 23 -6.48 13.36 10.18
N VAL A 24 -5.76 12.64 9.32
CA VAL A 24 -5.54 13.00 7.91
C VAL A 24 -5.90 11.88 6.92
N CYS A 25 -6.27 10.70 7.44
CA CYS A 25 -6.58 9.52 6.64
C CYS A 25 -7.61 8.65 7.34
N ASP A 26 -8.71 8.33 6.65
CA ASP A 26 -9.63 7.29 7.08
C ASP A 26 -9.10 5.91 6.73
N PHE A 27 -9.73 4.88 7.31
CA PHE A 27 -9.31 3.50 7.13
C PHE A 27 -10.51 2.56 7.03
N GLN A 28 -10.56 1.78 5.94
CA GLN A 28 -11.61 0.81 5.65
C GLN A 28 -11.09 -0.62 5.87
N ASN A 29 -11.72 -1.37 6.77
CA ASN A 29 -11.49 -2.80 6.90
C ASN A 29 -12.22 -3.57 5.79
N GLY A 30 -11.71 -4.74 5.42
CA GLY A 30 -12.31 -5.57 4.38
C GLY A 30 -13.50 -6.39 4.84
N PHE A 31 -14.19 -7.00 3.87
CA PHE A 31 -15.38 -7.81 4.04
C PHE A 31 -15.04 -9.30 4.23
N ALA A 32 -15.85 -10.00 5.02
CA ALA A 32 -15.68 -11.44 5.30
C ALA A 32 -16.31 -12.31 4.20
N PHE A 33 -15.63 -12.43 3.06
CA PHE A 33 -16.08 -13.32 1.98
C PHE A 33 -16.08 -14.79 2.44
N LYS A 34 -17.18 -15.48 2.15
CA LYS A 34 -17.36 -16.91 2.48
C LYS A 34 -16.59 -17.77 1.47
N SER A 35 -15.61 -18.55 1.94
CA SER A 35 -14.81 -19.41 1.05
C SER A 35 -15.63 -20.44 0.25
N ALA A 36 -16.78 -20.87 0.78
CA ALA A 36 -17.71 -21.74 0.08
C ALA A 36 -18.36 -21.11 -1.18
N LEU A 37 -18.32 -19.77 -1.29
CA LEU A 37 -18.86 -19.02 -2.44
C LEU A 37 -17.77 -18.58 -3.41
N PHE A 38 -16.51 -19.01 -3.23
CA PHE A 38 -15.45 -18.69 -4.19
C PHE A 38 -15.69 -19.37 -5.53
N LYS A 39 -15.36 -18.65 -6.60
CA LYS A 39 -15.57 -19.04 -8.00
C LYS A 39 -14.23 -19.03 -8.75
N GLU A 40 -14.22 -19.61 -9.93
CA GLU A 40 -13.11 -19.56 -10.90
C GLU A 40 -13.01 -18.21 -11.62
N ASN A 41 -14.13 -17.47 -11.70
CA ASN A 41 -14.23 -16.15 -12.35
C ASN A 41 -15.27 -15.28 -11.65
N GLY A 42 -15.31 -13.98 -11.98
CA GLY A 42 -16.18 -12.97 -11.38
C GLY A 42 -15.40 -11.79 -10.85
N GLU A 43 -15.85 -11.21 -9.76
CA GLU A 43 -15.18 -10.10 -9.08
C GLU A 43 -14.00 -10.60 -8.26
N ALA A 44 -12.84 -9.93 -8.39
CA ALA A 44 -11.59 -10.36 -7.76
C ALA A 44 -11.51 -9.98 -6.29
N ILE A 45 -11.23 -10.95 -5.42
CA ILE A 45 -11.02 -10.75 -3.99
C ILE A 45 -9.54 -10.48 -3.72
N LEU A 46 -9.24 -9.34 -3.10
CA LEU A 46 -7.89 -9.00 -2.65
C LEU A 46 -7.62 -9.60 -1.28
N ARG A 47 -6.73 -10.57 -1.21
CA ARG A 47 -6.31 -11.24 0.02
C ARG A 47 -4.92 -10.79 0.43
N ILE A 48 -4.54 -11.05 1.68
CA ILE A 48 -3.21 -10.74 2.22
C ILE A 48 -2.06 -11.36 1.41
N THR A 49 -2.30 -12.50 0.75
CA THR A 49 -1.33 -13.18 -0.14
C THR A 49 -1.09 -12.43 -1.45
N ASN A 50 -2.00 -11.56 -1.84
CA ASN A 50 -1.90 -10.75 -3.04
C ASN A 50 -1.14 -9.42 -2.83
N ILE A 51 -0.58 -9.18 -1.63
CA ILE A 51 0.17 -7.98 -1.32
C ILE A 51 1.64 -8.34 -1.17
N SER A 52 2.48 -7.86 -2.10
CA SER A 52 3.93 -8.11 -2.09
C SER A 52 4.70 -7.00 -2.80
N ASN A 53 5.91 -6.74 -2.35
CA ASN A 53 6.84 -5.80 -2.99
C ASN A 53 6.28 -4.39 -3.25
N GLY A 54 5.39 -3.91 -2.37
CA GLY A 54 4.76 -2.60 -2.51
C GLY A 54 3.56 -2.54 -3.46
N VAL A 55 3.20 -3.62 -4.13
CA VAL A 55 2.13 -3.67 -5.14
C VAL A 55 1.13 -4.79 -4.85
N ILE A 56 0.00 -4.74 -5.57
CA ILE A 56 -0.94 -5.86 -5.63
C ILE A 56 -0.46 -6.85 -6.70
N ASN A 57 -0.29 -8.12 -6.29
CA ASN A 57 0.02 -9.25 -7.16
C ASN A 57 -1.28 -9.95 -7.55
N GLU A 58 -1.49 -10.20 -8.83
CA GLU A 58 -2.68 -10.85 -9.37
C GLU A 58 -2.58 -12.39 -9.41
N GLU A 59 -1.52 -12.98 -8.88
CA GLU A 59 -1.36 -14.43 -8.82
C GLU A 59 -2.35 -15.04 -7.79
N ASP A 60 -2.91 -16.21 -8.11
CA ASP A 60 -3.84 -16.97 -7.25
C ASP A 60 -5.01 -16.14 -6.69
N LEU A 61 -5.56 -15.25 -7.50
CA LEU A 61 -6.78 -14.52 -7.13
C LEU A 61 -7.93 -15.50 -6.89
N LYS A 62 -8.79 -15.16 -5.92
CA LYS A 62 -10.10 -15.78 -5.74
C LYS A 62 -11.16 -14.82 -6.23
N TYR A 63 -12.26 -15.37 -6.71
CA TYR A 63 -13.35 -14.60 -7.29
C TYR A 63 -14.65 -14.90 -6.57
N PHE A 64 -15.66 -14.06 -6.75
CA PHE A 64 -17.02 -14.24 -6.28
C PHE A 64 -18.01 -13.58 -7.25
N LEU A 65 -19.29 -13.88 -7.12
CA LEU A 65 -20.35 -13.18 -7.84
C LEU A 65 -21.04 -12.20 -6.89
N LEU A 66 -21.32 -10.99 -7.37
CA LEU A 66 -22.02 -9.97 -6.57
C LEU A 66 -23.39 -10.48 -6.11
N ASP A 67 -24.09 -11.25 -6.95
CA ASP A 67 -25.41 -11.80 -6.65
C ASP A 67 -25.40 -12.85 -5.51
N ASP A 68 -24.22 -13.38 -5.14
CA ASP A 68 -24.09 -14.31 -4.01
C ASP A 68 -24.19 -13.58 -2.65
N TYR A 69 -24.17 -12.23 -2.63
CA TYR A 69 -24.20 -11.40 -1.44
C TYR A 69 -25.36 -10.40 -1.49
N LYS A 70 -25.99 -10.17 -0.34
CA LYS A 70 -27.10 -9.20 -0.18
C LYS A 70 -26.61 -7.83 0.30
N GLU A 71 -25.39 -7.83 0.85
CA GLU A 71 -24.75 -6.63 1.38
C GLU A 71 -24.25 -5.74 0.24
N ASP A 72 -24.30 -4.42 0.45
CA ASP A 72 -23.64 -3.46 -0.43
C ASP A 72 -22.12 -3.57 -0.24
N LEU A 73 -21.42 -3.93 -1.31
CA LEU A 73 -19.98 -4.15 -1.30
C LEU A 73 -19.16 -2.98 -1.87
N ASP A 74 -19.78 -1.88 -2.24
CA ASP A 74 -19.12 -0.74 -2.89
C ASP A 74 -18.00 -0.12 -2.03
N ASN A 75 -18.20 -0.07 -0.71
CA ASN A 75 -17.20 0.42 0.23
C ASN A 75 -15.92 -0.44 0.27
N TYR A 76 -15.98 -1.67 -0.19
CA TYR A 76 -14.86 -2.61 -0.17
C TYR A 76 -14.08 -2.63 -1.49
N ILE A 77 -14.47 -1.82 -2.47
CA ILE A 77 -13.77 -1.73 -3.75
C ILE A 77 -12.40 -1.07 -3.55
N VAL A 78 -11.38 -1.70 -4.15
CA VAL A 78 -10.03 -1.18 -4.31
C VAL A 78 -9.84 -0.79 -5.76
N SER A 79 -9.78 0.51 -5.99
CA SER A 79 -9.59 1.12 -7.30
C SER A 79 -8.12 1.43 -7.58
N LYS A 80 -7.81 1.89 -8.79
CA LYS A 80 -6.46 2.34 -9.16
C LYS A 80 -5.96 3.41 -8.18
N ASN A 81 -4.71 3.28 -7.78
CA ASN A 81 -4.00 4.09 -6.79
C ASN A 81 -4.44 3.92 -5.34
N ASP A 82 -5.42 3.08 -5.02
CA ASP A 82 -5.73 2.78 -3.63
C ASP A 82 -4.57 2.04 -2.96
N ILE A 83 -4.29 2.45 -1.72
CA ILE A 83 -3.24 1.87 -0.89
C ILE A 83 -3.89 0.90 0.09
N VAL A 84 -3.32 -0.30 0.19
CA VAL A 84 -3.82 -1.37 1.04
C VAL A 84 -2.73 -1.92 1.97
N ILE A 85 -3.14 -2.58 3.05
CA ILE A 85 -2.24 -3.22 4.01
C ILE A 85 -2.76 -4.59 4.42
N ALA A 86 -1.86 -5.55 4.54
CA ALA A 86 -2.16 -6.84 5.13
C ALA A 86 -2.26 -6.70 6.66
N MET A 87 -3.43 -7.05 7.25
CA MET A 87 -3.73 -6.81 8.66
C MET A 87 -3.34 -7.97 9.58
N SER A 88 -3.15 -9.18 9.03
CA SER A 88 -2.86 -10.36 9.86
C SER A 88 -2.09 -11.45 9.11
N GLY A 89 -1.52 -12.41 9.87
CA GLY A 89 -0.80 -13.56 9.32
C GLY A 89 0.65 -13.26 8.95
N ALA A 90 1.29 -14.14 8.19
CA ALA A 90 2.71 -14.05 7.82
C ALA A 90 3.06 -12.81 6.96
N THR A 91 2.07 -12.17 6.38
CA THR A 91 2.24 -10.96 5.54
C THR A 91 1.84 -9.67 6.25
N THR A 92 1.55 -9.73 7.56
CA THR A 92 1.14 -8.56 8.35
C THR A 92 2.07 -7.37 8.15
N GLY A 93 1.51 -6.20 7.94
CA GLY A 93 2.25 -4.95 7.73
C GLY A 93 2.74 -4.74 6.30
N LYS A 94 2.59 -5.71 5.38
CA LYS A 94 2.92 -5.48 3.98
C LYS A 94 1.95 -4.48 3.37
N ILE A 95 2.52 -3.46 2.74
CA ILE A 95 1.81 -2.40 2.03
C ILE A 95 1.78 -2.76 0.54
N GLY A 96 0.68 -2.44 -0.12
CA GLY A 96 0.54 -2.51 -1.58
C GLY A 96 -0.25 -1.34 -2.12
N ILE A 97 0.01 -1.00 -3.38
CA ILE A 97 -0.79 -0.04 -4.13
C ILE A 97 -1.37 -0.73 -5.36
N ASN A 98 -2.62 -0.43 -5.71
CA ASN A 98 -3.19 -0.89 -6.97
C ASN A 98 -2.69 0.01 -8.11
N ASN A 99 -1.66 -0.43 -8.82
CA ASN A 99 -1.11 0.29 -9.97
C ASN A 99 -1.79 -0.10 -11.31
N THR A 100 -2.84 -0.93 -11.27
CA THR A 100 -3.60 -1.39 -12.42
C THR A 100 -4.95 -0.68 -12.54
N SER A 101 -5.65 -0.86 -13.66
CA SER A 101 -7.04 -0.42 -13.82
C SER A 101 -8.08 -1.42 -13.30
N LYS A 102 -7.64 -2.60 -12.87
CA LYS A 102 -8.51 -3.64 -12.33
C LYS A 102 -9.04 -3.23 -10.96
N LYS A 103 -10.31 -3.55 -10.71
CA LYS A 103 -10.93 -3.42 -9.40
C LYS A 103 -10.76 -4.72 -8.62
N PHE A 104 -10.60 -4.59 -7.31
CA PHE A 104 -10.57 -5.72 -6.39
C PHE A 104 -11.52 -5.42 -5.23
N TYR A 105 -11.91 -6.46 -4.50
CA TYR A 105 -12.72 -6.33 -3.30
C TYR A 105 -11.91 -6.76 -2.06
N LEU A 106 -11.85 -5.89 -1.06
CA LEU A 106 -11.10 -6.09 0.18
C LEU A 106 -11.58 -7.30 0.97
N ASN A 107 -10.75 -8.31 1.14
CA ASN A 107 -11.01 -9.38 2.10
C ASN A 107 -10.81 -8.89 3.56
N GLN A 108 -11.49 -9.50 4.52
CA GLN A 108 -11.51 -9.15 5.95
C GLN A 108 -10.14 -8.95 6.62
N ARG A 109 -9.06 -9.48 6.05
CA ARG A 109 -7.69 -9.36 6.56
C ARG A 109 -6.86 -8.31 5.83
N VAL A 110 -7.48 -7.56 4.97
CA VAL A 110 -6.86 -6.44 4.23
C VAL A 110 -7.58 -5.16 4.60
N GLY A 111 -6.83 -4.09 4.81
CA GLY A 111 -7.37 -2.76 5.02
C GLY A 111 -6.97 -1.81 3.90
N LYS A 112 -7.78 -0.78 3.66
CA LYS A 112 -7.56 0.28 2.67
C LYS A 112 -7.41 1.62 3.37
N PHE A 113 -6.41 2.40 2.97
CA PHE A 113 -6.23 3.79 3.38
C PHE A 113 -7.06 4.71 2.50
N ILE A 114 -7.74 5.69 3.11
CA ILE A 114 -8.56 6.69 2.43
C ILE A 114 -8.04 8.07 2.87
N PRO A 115 -6.99 8.60 2.21
CA PRO A 115 -6.40 9.88 2.59
C PRO A 115 -7.37 11.03 2.33
N ASN A 116 -7.40 12.01 3.25
CA ASN A 116 -8.04 13.28 3.01
C ASN A 116 -7.18 14.07 2.03
N ILE A 117 -7.61 14.14 0.78
CA ILE A 117 -6.82 14.70 -0.35
C ILE A 117 -6.44 16.19 -0.20
N VAL A 118 -7.13 16.95 0.65
CA VAL A 118 -6.78 18.35 0.94
C VAL A 118 -5.73 18.49 2.04
N LYS A 119 -5.35 17.37 2.70
CA LYS A 119 -4.36 17.33 3.79
C LYS A 119 -3.20 16.39 3.50
N LEU A 120 -3.45 15.32 2.74
CA LEU A 120 -2.50 14.23 2.59
C LEU A 120 -2.47 13.72 1.14
N ASN A 121 -1.31 13.88 0.50
CA ASN A 121 -1.06 13.34 -0.84
C ASN A 121 -0.96 11.81 -0.77
N ASN A 122 -1.66 11.13 -1.67
CA ASN A 122 -1.74 9.67 -1.69
C ASN A 122 -0.38 8.99 -1.95
N ARG A 123 0.44 9.52 -2.85
CA ARG A 123 1.77 8.96 -3.16
C ARG A 123 2.76 9.20 -2.02
N PHE A 124 2.68 10.35 -1.37
CA PHE A 124 3.45 10.65 -0.16
C PHE A 124 3.10 9.65 0.97
N LEU A 125 1.79 9.43 1.21
CA LEU A 125 1.34 8.41 2.16
C LEU A 125 1.89 7.02 1.84
N TYR A 126 1.84 6.61 0.58
CA TYR A 126 2.36 5.31 0.14
C TYR A 126 3.84 5.14 0.49
N HIS A 127 4.68 6.10 0.14
CA HIS A 127 6.11 6.06 0.46
C HIS A 127 6.38 6.10 1.97
N PHE A 128 5.63 6.92 2.69
CA PHE A 128 5.70 6.94 4.15
C PHE A 128 5.41 5.57 4.75
N LEU A 129 4.31 4.93 4.36
CA LEU A 129 3.93 3.61 4.86
C LEU A 129 4.97 2.54 4.54
N LEU A 130 5.54 2.56 3.34
CA LEU A 130 6.65 1.66 2.98
C LEU A 130 7.87 1.86 3.88
N SER A 131 8.22 3.11 4.20
CA SER A 131 9.34 3.42 5.09
C SER A 131 9.10 2.95 6.53
N LYS A 132 7.83 2.82 6.94
CA LYS A 132 7.40 2.41 8.28
C LYS A 132 7.10 0.90 8.41
N SER A 133 7.33 0.11 7.38
CA SER A 133 6.95 -1.32 7.34
C SER A 133 7.49 -2.12 8.54
N LEU A 134 8.73 -1.89 8.96
CA LEU A 134 9.32 -2.55 10.14
C LEU A 134 8.69 -2.09 11.46
N GLU A 135 8.35 -0.82 11.59
CA GLU A 135 7.66 -0.26 12.76
C GLU A 135 6.24 -0.83 12.87
N ILE A 136 5.53 -0.86 11.75
CA ILE A 136 4.19 -1.45 11.65
C ILE A 136 4.22 -2.93 12.03
N LEU A 137 5.21 -3.69 11.57
CA LEU A 137 5.38 -5.08 11.94
C LEU A 137 5.63 -5.26 13.45
N LYS A 138 6.46 -4.41 14.06
CA LYS A 138 6.70 -4.44 15.51
C LYS A 138 5.45 -4.16 16.32
N ILE A 139 4.63 -3.19 15.91
CA ILE A 139 3.36 -2.85 16.56
C ILE A 139 2.38 -4.02 16.47
N SER A 140 2.40 -4.78 15.35
CA SER A 140 1.51 -5.93 15.15
C SER A 140 1.88 -7.15 15.98
N SER A 141 3.15 -7.24 16.41
CA SER A 141 3.71 -8.40 17.11
C SER A 141 3.48 -8.36 18.63
N GLY A 142 2.44 -7.65 19.11
CA GLY A 142 2.03 -7.66 20.51
C GLY A 142 1.86 -9.08 21.08
N SER A 143 1.42 -9.26 22.29
CA SER A 143 1.40 -10.47 23.12
C SER A 143 0.75 -11.75 22.55
N GLY A 144 0.46 -11.82 21.26
CA GLY A 144 -0.19 -12.96 20.58
C GLY A 144 0.76 -13.80 19.74
N ALA A 145 0.41 -15.07 19.55
CA ALA A 145 1.17 -16.04 18.76
C ALA A 145 1.25 -15.70 17.25
N GLN A 146 0.38 -14.82 16.73
CA GLN A 146 0.39 -14.36 15.35
C GLN A 146 0.27 -12.83 15.29
N PRO A 147 1.07 -12.16 14.43
CA PRO A 147 0.98 -10.73 14.22
C PRO A 147 -0.43 -10.34 13.75
N ASN A 148 -1.01 -9.31 14.37
CA ASN A 148 -2.31 -8.76 14.02
C ASN A 148 -2.31 -7.25 14.22
N LEU A 149 -2.71 -6.49 13.20
CA LEU A 149 -2.84 -5.04 13.24
C LEU A 149 -4.30 -4.66 13.52
N SER A 150 -4.51 -3.79 14.48
CA SER A 150 -5.81 -3.15 14.68
C SER A 150 -5.90 -1.86 13.87
N THR A 151 -7.13 -1.45 13.57
CA THR A 151 -7.39 -0.12 12.98
C THR A 151 -6.85 1.00 13.88
N GLU A 152 -6.90 0.82 15.18
CA GLU A 152 -6.38 1.79 16.16
C GLU A 152 -4.86 1.91 16.06
N ASN A 153 -4.13 0.81 15.95
CA ASN A 153 -2.68 0.83 15.74
C ASN A 153 -2.32 1.65 14.49
N ILE A 154 -3.06 1.47 13.39
CA ILE A 154 -2.84 2.19 12.13
C ILE A 154 -3.14 3.69 12.30
N LYS A 155 -4.29 4.03 12.88
CA LYS A 155 -4.70 5.43 13.08
C LYS A 155 -3.77 6.20 14.04
N ASN A 156 -3.08 5.52 14.94
CA ASN A 156 -2.13 6.10 15.88
C ASN A 156 -0.70 6.28 15.31
N LEU A 157 -0.40 5.76 14.11
CA LEU A 157 0.88 6.05 13.44
C LEU A 157 1.05 7.56 13.29
N VAL A 158 2.25 8.05 13.60
CA VAL A 158 2.57 9.47 13.48
C VAL A 158 3.23 9.74 12.13
N ILE A 159 2.63 10.64 11.35
CA ILE A 159 3.08 11.02 10.01
C ILE A 159 3.49 12.50 9.98
N PRO A 160 4.62 12.86 9.35
CA PRO A 160 4.90 14.26 9.04
C PRO A 160 3.86 14.78 8.04
N ALA A 161 3.31 15.96 8.31
CA ALA A 161 2.26 16.57 7.50
C ALA A 161 2.67 17.98 7.04
N PRO A 162 3.72 18.10 6.18
CA PRO A 162 4.05 19.37 5.58
C PRO A 162 2.94 19.82 4.61
N PRO A 163 2.96 21.06 4.10
CA PRO A 163 2.05 21.49 3.03
C PRO A 163 2.06 20.56 1.81
N LEU A 164 0.93 20.49 1.09
CA LEU A 164 0.75 19.53 -0.01
C LEU A 164 1.82 19.65 -1.09
N GLU A 165 2.28 20.86 -1.39
CA GLU A 165 3.34 21.13 -2.38
C GLU A 165 4.66 20.43 -2.01
N VAL A 166 4.99 20.39 -0.72
CA VAL A 166 6.17 19.67 -0.21
C VAL A 166 5.96 18.16 -0.29
N GLN A 167 4.76 17.68 0.07
CA GLN A 167 4.41 16.25 -0.03
C GLN A 167 4.50 15.77 -1.49
N GLU A 168 3.98 16.54 -2.44
CA GLU A 168 4.01 16.23 -3.87
C GLU A 168 5.44 16.16 -4.41
N GLU A 169 6.30 17.11 -4.03
CA GLU A 169 7.70 17.11 -4.49
C GLU A 169 8.46 15.92 -3.91
N ILE A 170 8.25 15.58 -2.62
CA ILE A 170 8.82 14.37 -2.01
C ILE A 170 8.35 13.12 -2.74
N ALA A 171 7.03 12.99 -2.96
CA ALA A 171 6.44 11.85 -3.66
C ALA A 171 7.04 11.69 -5.07
N LYS A 172 7.14 12.78 -5.82
CA LYS A 172 7.74 12.79 -7.16
C LYS A 172 9.20 12.34 -7.17
N ILE A 173 10.01 12.81 -6.22
CA ILE A 173 11.41 12.39 -6.09
C ILE A 173 11.49 10.89 -5.83
N LEU A 174 10.68 10.39 -4.89
CA LEU A 174 10.68 8.97 -4.51
C LEU A 174 10.12 8.07 -5.62
N ASP A 175 9.10 8.51 -6.35
CA ASP A 175 8.57 7.79 -7.52
C ASP A 175 9.62 7.66 -8.62
N ASN A 176 10.35 8.74 -8.94
CA ASN A 176 11.42 8.73 -9.93
C ASN A 176 12.57 7.81 -9.50
N TYR A 177 12.93 7.83 -8.21
CA TYR A 177 13.96 6.96 -7.68
C TYR A 177 13.54 5.47 -7.77
N THR A 178 12.31 5.15 -7.37
CA THR A 178 11.77 3.79 -7.43
C THR A 178 11.77 3.28 -8.87
N LYS A 179 11.30 4.08 -9.81
CA LYS A 179 11.32 3.74 -11.25
C LYS A 179 12.74 3.47 -11.77
N SER A 180 13.70 4.31 -11.41
CA SER A 180 15.10 4.11 -11.82
C SER A 180 15.69 2.82 -11.25
N VAL A 181 15.35 2.46 -10.02
CA VAL A 181 15.78 1.20 -9.39
C VAL A 181 15.14 -0.01 -10.08
N GLU A 182 13.87 0.07 -10.47
CA GLU A 182 13.19 -1.00 -11.21
C GLU A 182 13.82 -1.21 -12.58
N GLU A 183 14.07 -0.15 -13.34
CA GLU A 183 14.74 -0.21 -14.65
C GLU A 183 16.16 -0.82 -14.55
N LEU A 184 16.90 -0.47 -13.50
CA LEU A 184 18.22 -1.05 -13.24
C LEU A 184 18.15 -2.56 -12.93
N LYS A 185 17.17 -2.98 -12.12
CA LYS A 185 16.94 -4.40 -11.82
C LYS A 185 16.61 -5.20 -13.07
N GLU A 186 15.74 -4.67 -13.94
CA GLU A 186 15.37 -5.30 -15.20
C GLU A 186 16.60 -5.48 -16.12
N LYS A 187 17.41 -4.43 -16.28
CA LYS A 187 18.65 -4.48 -17.08
C LYS A 187 19.64 -5.50 -16.51
N LEU A 188 19.83 -5.52 -15.19
CA LEU A 188 20.73 -6.46 -14.53
C LEU A 188 20.26 -7.91 -14.71
N ASN A 189 18.96 -8.19 -14.58
CA ASN A 189 18.39 -9.50 -14.79
C ASN A 189 18.56 -9.96 -16.26
N ALA A 190 18.33 -9.08 -17.22
CA ALA A 190 18.53 -9.39 -18.65
C ALA A 190 19.99 -9.73 -18.95
N GLU A 191 20.93 -8.96 -18.38
CA GLU A 191 22.38 -9.24 -18.51
C GLU A 191 22.75 -10.59 -17.88
N LEU A 192 22.23 -10.88 -16.69
CA LEU A 192 22.49 -12.14 -15.99
C LEU A 192 22.01 -13.35 -16.80
N ILE A 193 20.83 -13.26 -17.41
CA ILE A 193 20.28 -14.31 -18.27
C ILE A 193 21.18 -14.50 -19.50
N THR A 194 21.62 -13.41 -20.12
CA THR A 194 22.51 -13.45 -21.29
C THR A 194 23.85 -14.10 -20.95
N ARG A 195 24.47 -13.71 -19.84
CA ARG A 195 25.74 -14.30 -19.39
C ARG A 195 25.60 -15.79 -19.07
N LYS A 196 24.52 -16.19 -18.36
CA LYS A 196 24.29 -17.62 -18.09
C LYS A 196 24.19 -18.44 -19.36
N LYS A 197 23.57 -17.93 -20.42
CA LYS A 197 23.51 -18.60 -21.73
C LYS A 197 24.91 -18.73 -22.39
N GLN A 198 25.80 -17.74 -22.20
CA GLN A 198 27.15 -17.76 -22.74
C GLN A 198 28.07 -18.81 -22.05
N TYR A 199 27.81 -19.10 -20.77
CA TYR A 199 28.64 -20.06 -20.00
C TYR A 199 28.02 -21.46 -19.91
N SER A 200 26.89 -21.72 -20.57
CA SER A 200 26.24 -23.05 -20.61
C SER A 200 26.62 -23.89 -21.84
N TRP A 201 27.80 -23.62 -22.44
CA TRP A 201 28.42 -24.40 -23.53
C TRP A 201 29.63 -25.18 -23.03
#